data_159876ecd793ca80a20f520d1ab2ce21
#
_entry.id   159876ecd793ca80a20f520d1ab2ce21
#
_cell.length_a   1.000
_cell.length_b   1.000
_cell.length_c   1.000
_cell.angle_alpha   90.00
_cell.angle_beta   90.00
_cell.angle_gamma   90.00
#
_symmetry.space_group_name_H-M   'P 1'
#
loop_
_entity.id
_entity.type
_entity.pdbx_description
1 polymer ?
#
loop_
_entity_poly.entity_id
_entity_poly.type
_entity_poly.pdbx_seq_one_letter_code
_entity_poly.pdbx_strand_id
1 'polypeptide(L)'
;SGFALLGYVILNLLAINGFNATLTLPGIAGVILAIGMAVDANVIIFTRIKEEINAGKSVINAIETGYHKALSAILDGNITTLIAAAVLWIKGSGTVKGFAQTLAIGIILSMFTALFVTKKLMMSAYNLGLKDEKFYGRAKVFKVFNYIKFSKFCMVTSLIVIILGFVFLPINKNSIGQILNYDLDFSGGTAITMTLDDPITDELDQQICDTVRENVGGGTVQSQKVQGANELVVKTGELSLDQREALETTLKDSYAISDYQVQQITGSISSEMRQDAAVAVAIAAVCMLIYVAFRFKDMKFGVSAVLALLHDVLCVFTVYAVARLSVGSTFITCMLANLGYS
;
A
#
# COMPACT_ATOMS: atom_id res chain seq x y z
N SER A 1 22.15 -1.75 -12.18
CA SER A 1 21.00 -1.41 -11.32
C SER A 1 21.22 -1.76 -9.86
N GLY A 2 21.79 -2.94 -9.51
CA GLY A 2 21.99 -3.37 -8.12
C GLY A 2 22.76 -2.37 -7.24
N PHE A 3 23.87 -1.82 -7.71
CA PHE A 3 24.62 -0.80 -6.96
C PHE A 3 23.83 0.50 -6.76
N ALA A 4 23.05 0.93 -7.75
CA ALA A 4 22.21 2.11 -7.61
C ALA A 4 21.08 1.87 -6.61
N LEU A 5 20.48 0.67 -6.61
CA LEU A 5 19.44 0.28 -5.65
C LEU A 5 20.01 0.20 -4.23
N LEU A 6 21.20 -0.39 -4.05
CA LEU A 6 21.86 -0.41 -2.74
C LEU A 6 22.12 1.01 -2.22
N GLY A 7 22.65 1.88 -3.09
CA GLY A 7 22.86 3.29 -2.76
C GLY A 7 21.55 4.00 -2.39
N TYR A 8 20.46 3.72 -3.11
CA TYR A 8 19.12 4.23 -2.79
C TYR A 8 18.64 3.78 -1.39
N VAL A 9 18.76 2.48 -1.08
CA VAL A 9 18.33 1.96 0.24
C VAL A 9 19.10 2.62 1.37
N ILE A 10 20.41 2.75 1.23
CA ILE A 10 21.28 3.43 2.22
C ILE A 10 20.84 4.88 2.40
N LEU A 11 20.68 5.62 1.28
CA LEU A 11 20.24 7.02 1.32
C LEU A 11 18.85 7.18 1.94
N ASN A 12 17.94 6.25 1.65
CA ASN A 12 16.58 6.27 2.21
C ASN A 12 16.62 6.08 3.73
N LEU A 13 17.37 5.10 4.24
CA LEU A 13 17.51 4.88 5.68
C LEU A 13 18.18 6.07 6.38
N LEU A 14 19.21 6.66 5.77
CA LEU A 14 19.85 7.85 6.30
C LEU A 14 18.91 9.05 6.34
N ALA A 15 18.08 9.23 5.29
CA ALA A 15 17.12 10.33 5.23
C ALA A 15 15.99 10.15 6.27
N ILE A 16 15.42 8.94 6.42
CA ILE A 16 14.40 8.64 7.43
C ILE A 16 14.93 8.96 8.82
N ASN A 17 16.17 8.55 9.13
CA ASN A 17 16.82 8.87 10.40
C ASN A 17 17.10 10.38 10.54
N GLY A 18 17.63 11.03 9.50
CA GLY A 18 17.98 12.45 9.51
C GLY A 18 16.77 13.39 9.66
N PHE A 19 15.61 13.00 9.13
CA PHE A 19 14.35 13.74 9.27
C PHE A 19 13.55 13.36 10.51
N ASN A 20 14.07 12.48 11.38
CA ASN A 20 13.37 11.94 12.55
C ASN A 20 11.95 11.43 12.19
N ALA A 21 11.80 10.80 11.02
CA ALA A 21 10.53 10.28 10.57
C ALA A 21 10.13 9.07 11.44
N THR A 22 8.94 9.11 12.01
CA THR A 22 8.43 8.02 12.84
C THR A 22 8.14 6.80 11.97
N LEU A 23 8.88 5.71 12.22
CA LEU A 23 8.64 4.42 11.56
C LEU A 23 7.44 3.73 12.21
N THR A 24 6.27 3.96 11.62
CA THR A 24 5.05 3.21 11.93
C THR A 24 4.96 1.96 11.07
N LEU A 25 4.11 0.99 11.40
CA LEU A 25 3.90 -0.20 10.57
C LEU A 25 3.52 0.16 9.12
N PRO A 26 2.55 1.07 8.85
CA PRO A 26 2.35 1.59 7.50
C PRO A 26 3.56 2.34 6.93
N GLY A 27 4.35 3.01 7.77
CA GLY A 27 5.59 3.69 7.34
C GLY A 27 6.62 2.71 6.76
N ILE A 28 6.79 1.54 7.37
CA ILE A 28 7.62 0.47 6.82
C ILE A 28 7.09 0.01 5.45
N ALA A 29 5.78 -0.16 5.31
CA ALA A 29 5.16 -0.49 4.01
C ALA A 29 5.44 0.61 2.97
N GLY A 30 5.44 1.89 3.36
CA GLY A 30 5.82 3.02 2.49
C GLY A 30 7.27 2.92 1.99
N VAL A 31 8.20 2.54 2.86
CA VAL A 31 9.61 2.29 2.47
C VAL A 31 9.72 1.16 1.45
N ILE A 32 9.04 0.03 1.71
CA ILE A 32 9.06 -1.14 0.81
C ILE A 32 8.46 -0.77 -0.55
N LEU A 33 7.35 -0.04 -0.57
CA LEU A 33 6.72 0.46 -1.80
C LEU A 33 7.67 1.38 -2.57
N ALA A 34 8.33 2.31 -1.89
CA ALA A 34 9.28 3.23 -2.51
C ALA A 34 10.50 2.50 -3.09
N ILE A 35 10.98 1.40 -2.47
CA ILE A 35 12.01 0.52 -3.05
C ILE A 35 11.51 -0.12 -4.35
N GLY A 36 10.26 -0.62 -4.37
CA GLY A 36 9.62 -1.16 -5.57
C GLY A 36 9.60 -0.15 -6.72
N MET A 37 9.16 1.08 -6.44
CA MET A 37 9.14 2.17 -7.43
C MET A 37 10.53 2.59 -7.89
N ALA A 38 11.55 2.55 -7.02
CA ALA A 38 12.93 2.82 -7.42
C ALA A 38 13.47 1.76 -8.40
N VAL A 39 13.08 0.49 -8.22
CA VAL A 39 13.39 -0.56 -9.19
C VAL A 39 12.69 -0.31 -10.51
N ASP A 40 11.40 0.04 -10.48
CA ASP A 40 10.58 0.26 -11.67
C ASP A 40 11.11 1.43 -12.52
N ALA A 41 11.48 2.55 -11.91
CA ALA A 41 12.13 3.67 -12.61
C ALA A 41 13.39 3.21 -13.38
N ASN A 42 14.22 2.37 -12.77
CA ASN A 42 15.40 1.80 -13.42
C ASN A 42 15.01 0.85 -14.57
N VAL A 43 13.97 0.03 -14.40
CA VAL A 43 13.46 -0.87 -15.44
C VAL A 43 12.99 -0.09 -16.66
N ILE A 44 12.24 0.99 -16.46
CA ILE A 44 11.78 1.88 -17.56
C ILE A 44 12.99 2.46 -18.31
N ILE A 45 13.99 3.00 -17.60
CA ILE A 45 15.21 3.55 -18.22
C ILE A 45 15.93 2.48 -19.05
N PHE A 46 16.20 1.32 -18.45
CA PHE A 46 16.94 0.26 -19.15
C PHE A 46 16.18 -0.32 -20.33
N THR A 47 14.86 -0.39 -20.26
CA THR A 47 14.03 -0.82 -21.39
C THR A 47 14.14 0.16 -22.54
N ARG A 48 14.06 1.46 -22.29
CA ARG A 48 14.26 2.51 -23.32
C ARG A 48 15.64 2.48 -23.93
N ILE A 49 16.69 2.28 -23.12
CA ILE A 49 18.07 2.14 -23.63
C ILE A 49 18.19 0.93 -24.57
N LYS A 50 17.61 -0.22 -24.18
CA LYS A 50 17.62 -1.43 -25.02
C LYS A 50 16.85 -1.24 -26.33
N GLU A 51 15.73 -0.52 -26.31
CA GLU A 51 14.98 -0.17 -27.50
C GLU A 51 15.82 0.69 -28.46
N GLU A 52 16.57 1.68 -27.94
CA GLU A 52 17.44 2.53 -28.75
C GLU A 52 18.66 1.78 -29.32
N ILE A 53 19.24 0.83 -28.57
CA ILE A 53 20.31 -0.06 -29.06
C ILE A 53 19.77 -0.95 -30.20
N ASN A 54 18.57 -1.52 -30.01
CA ASN A 54 17.95 -2.34 -31.06
C ASN A 54 17.58 -1.54 -32.31
N ALA A 55 17.35 -0.24 -32.18
CA ALA A 55 17.15 0.67 -33.30
C ALA A 55 18.46 1.07 -34.02
N GLY A 56 19.62 0.47 -33.60
CA GLY A 56 20.93 0.67 -34.24
C GLY A 56 21.72 1.88 -33.75
N LYS A 57 21.35 2.49 -32.62
CA LYS A 57 22.14 3.58 -32.04
C LYS A 57 23.37 3.04 -31.32
N SER A 58 24.46 3.81 -31.33
CA SER A 58 25.61 3.52 -30.47
C SER A 58 25.23 3.53 -29.00
N VAL A 59 25.92 2.76 -28.16
CA VAL A 59 25.61 2.60 -26.73
C VAL A 59 25.51 3.95 -26.01
N ILE A 60 26.45 4.87 -26.27
CA ILE A 60 26.43 6.19 -25.64
C ILE A 60 25.20 7.00 -26.01
N ASN A 61 24.85 7.03 -27.31
CA ASN A 61 23.65 7.74 -27.78
C ASN A 61 22.35 7.07 -27.33
N ALA A 62 22.38 5.74 -27.20
CA ALA A 62 21.25 4.98 -26.65
C ALA A 62 21.02 5.28 -25.17
N ILE A 63 22.07 5.42 -24.37
CA ILE A 63 21.98 5.85 -22.97
C ILE A 63 21.34 7.24 -22.89
N GLU A 64 21.87 8.23 -23.61
CA GLU A 64 21.35 9.60 -23.56
C GLU A 64 19.89 9.71 -24.01
N THR A 65 19.57 9.10 -25.16
CA THR A 65 18.21 9.12 -25.68
C THR A 65 17.24 8.33 -24.83
N GLY A 66 17.66 7.18 -24.30
CA GLY A 66 16.86 6.34 -23.42
C GLY A 66 16.46 7.05 -22.13
N TYR A 67 17.42 7.75 -21.49
CA TYR A 67 17.15 8.60 -20.33
C TYR A 67 16.17 9.72 -20.64
N HIS A 68 16.38 10.43 -21.77
CA HIS A 68 15.49 11.52 -22.16
C HIS A 68 14.04 11.03 -22.42
N LYS A 69 13.89 9.89 -23.07
CA LYS A 69 12.56 9.30 -23.34
C LYS A 69 11.89 8.75 -22.06
N ALA A 70 12.67 8.20 -21.13
CA ALA A 70 12.15 7.67 -19.87
C ALA A 70 11.75 8.77 -18.88
N LEU A 71 12.37 9.95 -18.97
CA LEU A 71 12.22 11.04 -18.00
C LEU A 71 10.75 11.43 -17.79
N SER A 72 10.00 11.63 -18.86
CA SER A 72 8.59 12.03 -18.77
C SER A 72 7.76 10.99 -18.00
N ALA A 73 7.88 9.71 -18.35
CA ALA A 73 7.11 8.65 -17.70
C ALA A 73 7.46 8.50 -16.21
N ILE A 74 8.75 8.62 -15.87
CA ILE A 74 9.21 8.55 -14.48
C ILE A 74 8.71 9.74 -13.68
N LEU A 75 8.77 10.96 -14.23
CA LEU A 75 8.27 12.15 -13.55
C LEU A 75 6.78 12.07 -13.34
N ASP A 76 6.02 11.69 -14.36
CA ASP A 76 4.56 11.63 -14.29
C ASP A 76 4.07 10.65 -13.21
N GLY A 77 4.59 9.42 -13.19
CA GLY A 77 4.20 8.43 -12.20
C GLY A 77 4.61 8.79 -10.76
N ASN A 78 5.78 9.42 -10.59
CA ASN A 78 6.22 9.82 -9.26
C ASN A 78 5.51 11.09 -8.75
N ILE A 79 5.16 12.05 -9.62
CA ILE A 79 4.42 13.26 -9.24
C ILE A 79 3.01 12.90 -8.75
N THR A 80 2.31 11.99 -9.43
CA THR A 80 0.98 11.53 -8.98
C THR A 80 1.04 10.91 -7.59
N THR A 81 2.04 10.06 -7.35
CA THR A 81 2.22 9.43 -6.03
C THR A 81 2.65 10.45 -4.96
N LEU A 82 3.47 11.46 -5.31
CA LEU A 82 3.82 12.54 -4.39
C LEU A 82 2.61 13.41 -4.04
N ILE A 83 1.68 13.65 -4.97
CA ILE A 83 0.41 14.35 -4.69
C ILE A 83 -0.39 13.56 -3.65
N ALA A 84 -0.54 12.25 -3.84
CA ALA A 84 -1.22 11.39 -2.87
C ALA A 84 -0.54 11.43 -1.50
N ALA A 85 0.78 11.31 -1.45
CA ALA A 85 1.56 11.37 -0.22
C ALA A 85 1.42 12.74 0.48
N ALA A 86 1.45 13.85 -0.27
CA ALA A 86 1.28 15.19 0.28
C ALA A 86 -0.12 15.38 0.91
N VAL A 87 -1.18 14.92 0.25
CA VAL A 87 -2.54 14.98 0.78
C VAL A 87 -2.66 14.15 2.06
N LEU A 88 -2.09 12.94 2.08
CA LEU A 88 -2.06 12.08 3.27
C LEU A 88 -1.24 12.70 4.41
N TRP A 89 -0.17 13.39 4.10
CA TRP A 89 0.64 14.06 5.13
C TRP A 89 -0.09 15.25 5.77
N ILE A 90 -0.85 16.01 4.98
CA ILE A 90 -1.59 17.19 5.44
C ILE A 90 -2.87 16.78 6.18
N LYS A 91 -3.63 15.82 5.64
CA LYS A 91 -4.96 15.44 6.13
C LYS A 91 -4.99 14.13 6.92
N GLY A 92 -3.98 13.28 6.79
CA GLY A 92 -3.90 12.02 7.53
C GLY A 92 -3.59 12.24 8.99
N SER A 93 -4.05 11.32 9.82
CA SER A 93 -3.80 11.27 11.26
C SER A 93 -2.93 10.06 11.63
N GLY A 94 -2.26 10.13 12.77
CA GLY A 94 -1.56 9.00 13.37
C GLY A 94 -0.60 8.27 12.41
N THR A 95 -0.82 6.98 12.24
CA THR A 95 0.05 6.06 11.47
C THR A 95 0.08 6.36 9.97
N VAL A 96 -1.01 6.92 9.41
CA VAL A 96 -1.11 7.29 7.98
C VAL A 96 -0.13 8.40 7.62
N LYS A 97 0.08 9.34 8.54
CA LYS A 97 1.04 10.44 8.35
C LYS A 97 2.49 9.93 8.27
N GLY A 98 2.82 8.92 9.09
CA GLY A 98 4.14 8.25 9.03
C GLY A 98 4.37 7.57 7.68
N PHE A 99 3.36 6.87 7.14
CA PHE A 99 3.43 6.31 5.78
C PHE A 99 3.67 7.38 4.73
N ALA A 100 2.91 8.48 4.77
CA ALA A 100 3.01 9.56 3.79
C ALA A 100 4.42 10.17 3.78
N GLN A 101 5.01 10.38 4.96
CA GLN A 101 6.39 10.90 5.09
C GLN A 101 7.42 9.96 4.49
N THR A 102 7.39 8.69 4.89
CA THR A 102 8.37 7.70 4.40
C THR A 102 8.24 7.47 2.90
N LEU A 103 7.01 7.44 2.37
CA LEU A 103 6.73 7.33 0.95
C LEU A 103 7.27 8.54 0.18
N ALA A 104 6.98 9.76 0.63
CA ALA A 104 7.44 10.98 -0.04
C ALA A 104 8.97 11.07 -0.08
N ILE A 105 9.65 10.81 1.05
CA ILE A 105 11.11 10.76 1.12
C ILE A 105 11.65 9.72 0.14
N GLY A 106 11.08 8.51 0.17
CA GLY A 106 11.48 7.41 -0.71
C GLY A 106 11.34 7.75 -2.19
N ILE A 107 10.23 8.37 -2.61
CA ILE A 107 10.01 8.76 -4.00
C ILE A 107 11.01 9.83 -4.45
N ILE A 108 11.22 10.87 -3.66
CA ILE A 108 12.16 11.94 -4.01
C ILE A 108 13.58 11.36 -4.19
N LEU A 109 14.00 10.49 -3.27
CA LEU A 109 15.29 9.82 -3.35
C LEU A 109 15.38 8.82 -4.50
N SER A 110 14.30 8.11 -4.81
CA SER A 110 14.26 7.18 -5.95
C SER A 110 14.42 7.92 -7.28
N MET A 111 13.75 9.06 -7.44
CA MET A 111 13.91 9.92 -8.61
C MET A 111 15.35 10.44 -8.73
N PHE A 112 15.91 10.91 -7.62
CA PHE A 112 17.31 11.38 -7.60
C PHE A 112 18.27 10.27 -8.00
N THR A 113 18.16 9.08 -7.40
CA THR A 113 19.06 7.97 -7.68
C THR A 113 18.88 7.40 -9.09
N ALA A 114 17.65 7.30 -9.58
CA ALA A 114 17.39 6.82 -10.95
C ALA A 114 17.91 7.80 -12.00
N LEU A 115 17.62 9.08 -11.87
CA LEU A 115 17.94 10.07 -12.90
C LEU A 115 19.39 10.54 -12.87
N PHE A 116 20.00 10.68 -11.68
CA PHE A 116 21.36 11.20 -11.55
C PHE A 116 22.38 10.11 -11.26
N VAL A 117 22.20 9.32 -10.21
CA VAL A 117 23.20 8.34 -9.77
C VAL A 117 23.35 7.22 -10.80
N THR A 118 22.24 6.61 -11.23
CA THR A 118 22.26 5.51 -12.21
C THR A 118 22.82 5.98 -13.54
N LYS A 119 22.46 7.20 -14.01
CA LYS A 119 23.01 7.77 -15.23
C LYS A 119 24.54 7.92 -15.15
N LYS A 120 25.05 8.49 -14.05
CA LYS A 120 26.50 8.65 -13.83
C LYS A 120 27.22 7.31 -13.75
N LEU A 121 26.66 6.32 -13.06
CA LEU A 121 27.22 4.97 -12.98
C LEU A 121 27.29 4.30 -14.36
N MET A 122 26.26 4.43 -15.19
CA MET A 122 26.27 3.88 -16.55
C MET A 122 27.30 4.56 -17.45
N MET A 123 27.39 5.89 -17.41
CA MET A 123 28.40 6.64 -18.15
C MET A 123 29.81 6.28 -17.69
N SER A 124 30.03 6.12 -16.39
CA SER A 124 31.32 5.68 -15.84
C SER A 124 31.69 4.27 -16.30
N ALA A 125 30.72 3.34 -16.29
CA ALA A 125 30.90 1.97 -16.78
C ALA A 125 31.28 1.96 -18.27
N TYR A 126 30.64 2.80 -19.10
CA TYR A 126 31.00 2.96 -20.51
C TYR A 126 32.44 3.48 -20.67
N ASN A 127 32.84 4.49 -19.90
CA ASN A 127 34.20 5.07 -19.94
C ASN A 127 35.29 4.10 -19.45
N LEU A 128 34.93 3.19 -18.51
CA LEU A 128 35.80 2.12 -18.03
C LEU A 128 36.00 0.96 -19.04
N GLY A 129 35.40 1.08 -20.23
CA GLY A 129 35.61 0.12 -21.33
C GLY A 129 34.46 -0.83 -21.59
N LEU A 130 33.36 -0.76 -20.85
CA LEU A 130 32.14 -1.56 -21.11
C LEU A 130 31.35 -0.95 -22.28
N LYS A 131 31.95 -0.94 -23.49
CA LYS A 131 31.38 -0.31 -24.69
C LYS A 131 30.55 -1.25 -25.56
N ASP A 132 30.69 -2.58 -25.37
CA ASP A 132 29.96 -3.58 -26.16
C ASP A 132 28.47 -3.62 -25.77
N GLU A 133 27.60 -3.65 -26.77
CA GLU A 133 26.15 -3.77 -26.61
C GLU A 133 25.72 -4.96 -25.73
N LYS A 134 26.54 -6.02 -25.68
CA LYS A 134 26.29 -7.22 -24.86
C LYS A 134 26.14 -6.93 -23.37
N PHE A 135 26.85 -5.90 -22.86
CA PHE A 135 26.79 -5.52 -21.45
C PHE A 135 25.48 -4.79 -21.09
N TYR A 136 24.80 -4.19 -22.06
CA TYR A 136 23.57 -3.43 -21.87
C TYR A 136 22.31 -4.27 -22.22
N GLY A 137 22.51 -5.44 -22.83
CA GLY A 137 21.47 -6.37 -23.22
C GLY A 137 20.68 -5.91 -24.45
N ARG A 138 20.11 -6.87 -25.16
CA ARG A 138 19.19 -6.62 -26.28
C ARG A 138 17.76 -6.82 -25.82
N ALA A 139 16.82 -6.01 -26.32
CA ALA A 139 15.40 -6.25 -26.08
C ALA A 139 15.01 -7.55 -26.77
N LYS A 140 14.35 -8.46 -26.04
CA LYS A 140 13.78 -9.65 -26.63
C LYS A 140 12.59 -9.24 -27.50
N VAL A 141 12.58 -9.67 -28.76
CA VAL A 141 11.41 -9.52 -29.62
C VAL A 141 10.39 -10.61 -29.20
N PHE A 142 9.36 -10.20 -28.48
CA PHE A 142 8.27 -11.11 -28.13
C PHE A 142 7.33 -11.29 -29.33
N LYS A 143 6.72 -12.49 -29.44
CA LYS A 143 5.64 -12.69 -30.40
C LYS A 143 4.52 -11.67 -30.11
N VAL A 144 4.05 -11.02 -31.18
CA VAL A 144 2.92 -10.09 -31.08
C VAL A 144 1.67 -10.86 -30.67
N PHE A 145 1.20 -10.61 -29.46
CA PHE A 145 -0.06 -11.15 -28.96
C PHE A 145 -1.19 -10.14 -29.20
N ASN A 146 -2.29 -10.58 -29.79
CA ASN A 146 -3.40 -9.69 -30.08
C ASN A 146 -4.28 -9.50 -28.83
N TYR A 147 -3.89 -8.59 -27.96
CA TYR A 147 -4.61 -8.25 -26.73
C TYR A 147 -6.02 -7.70 -27.00
N ILE A 148 -6.21 -7.00 -28.12
CA ILE A 148 -7.50 -6.39 -28.48
C ILE A 148 -8.58 -7.46 -28.63
N LYS A 149 -8.23 -8.64 -29.15
CA LYS A 149 -9.17 -9.76 -29.31
C LYS A 149 -9.75 -10.24 -27.96
N PHE A 150 -8.94 -10.16 -26.89
CA PHE A 150 -9.31 -10.59 -25.53
C PHE A 150 -9.88 -9.46 -24.67
N SER A 151 -9.87 -8.21 -25.13
CA SER A 151 -10.27 -7.05 -24.33
C SER A 151 -11.71 -7.18 -23.81
N LYS A 152 -12.66 -7.62 -24.64
CA LYS A 152 -14.07 -7.83 -24.23
C LYS A 152 -14.19 -8.87 -23.12
N PHE A 153 -13.47 -9.99 -23.23
CA PHE A 153 -13.47 -11.03 -22.21
C PHE A 153 -12.89 -10.51 -20.89
N CYS A 154 -11.75 -9.81 -20.93
CA CYS A 154 -11.15 -9.21 -19.75
C CYS A 154 -12.07 -8.16 -19.10
N MET A 155 -12.73 -7.31 -19.89
CA MET A 155 -13.69 -6.32 -19.39
C MET A 155 -14.88 -6.99 -18.68
N VAL A 156 -15.45 -8.04 -19.28
CA VAL A 156 -16.58 -8.78 -18.67
C VAL A 156 -16.14 -9.46 -17.37
N THR A 157 -14.97 -10.13 -17.37
CA THR A 157 -14.44 -10.78 -16.16
C THR A 157 -14.21 -9.79 -15.06
N SER A 158 -13.60 -8.65 -15.36
CA SER A 158 -13.35 -7.57 -14.43
C SER A 158 -14.65 -6.99 -13.85
N LEU A 159 -15.66 -6.76 -14.71
CA LEU A 159 -16.97 -6.27 -14.25
C LEU A 159 -17.65 -7.28 -13.31
N ILE A 160 -17.54 -8.58 -13.60
CA ILE A 160 -18.06 -9.63 -12.73
C ILE A 160 -17.37 -9.59 -11.37
N VAL A 161 -16.03 -9.42 -11.35
CA VAL A 161 -15.26 -9.31 -10.10
C VAL A 161 -15.76 -8.11 -9.27
N ILE A 162 -15.94 -6.95 -9.89
CA ILE A 162 -16.43 -5.74 -9.19
C ILE A 162 -17.86 -5.97 -8.65
N ILE A 163 -18.75 -6.57 -9.46
CA ILE A 163 -20.13 -6.88 -9.03
C ILE A 163 -20.12 -7.84 -7.83
N LEU A 164 -19.24 -8.85 -7.83
CA LEU A 164 -19.07 -9.74 -6.68
C LEU A 164 -18.72 -8.98 -5.42
N GLY A 165 -17.83 -7.99 -5.49
CA GLY A 165 -17.50 -7.13 -4.35
C GLY A 165 -18.75 -6.47 -3.75
N PHE A 166 -19.60 -5.90 -4.58
CA PHE A 166 -20.86 -5.28 -4.13
C PHE A 166 -21.88 -6.30 -3.58
N VAL A 167 -21.95 -7.51 -4.14
CA VAL A 167 -22.81 -8.59 -3.65
C VAL A 167 -22.37 -9.07 -2.27
N PHE A 168 -21.07 -9.06 -1.98
CA PHE A 168 -20.56 -9.46 -0.67
C PHE A 168 -20.84 -8.45 0.46
N LEU A 169 -21.15 -7.19 0.17
CA LEU A 169 -21.47 -6.18 1.19
C LEU A 169 -22.70 -6.57 2.06
N PRO A 170 -23.88 -6.90 1.47
CA PRO A 170 -25.01 -7.36 2.26
C PRO A 170 -24.77 -8.73 2.91
N ILE A 171 -24.00 -9.62 2.29
CA ILE A 171 -23.62 -10.91 2.88
C ILE A 171 -22.79 -10.69 4.15
N ASN A 172 -21.82 -9.80 4.10
CA ASN A 172 -21.00 -9.44 5.27
C ASN A 172 -21.85 -8.82 6.37
N LYS A 173 -22.77 -7.92 6.02
CA LYS A 173 -23.68 -7.31 7.00
C LYS A 173 -24.48 -8.37 7.77
N ASN A 174 -24.92 -9.43 7.09
CA ASN A 174 -25.67 -10.52 7.72
C ASN A 174 -24.77 -11.48 8.53
N SER A 175 -23.51 -11.66 8.11
CA SER A 175 -22.56 -12.61 8.74
C SER A 175 -21.80 -12.02 9.92
N ILE A 176 -21.30 -10.78 9.79
CA ILE A 176 -20.41 -10.13 10.77
C ILE A 176 -21.03 -8.87 11.38
N GLY A 177 -22.30 -8.55 11.05
CA GLY A 177 -23.00 -7.37 11.55
C GLY A 177 -22.56 -6.04 10.92
N GLN A 178 -21.54 -6.04 10.05
CA GLN A 178 -20.96 -4.86 9.40
C GLN A 178 -20.80 -5.08 7.90
N ILE A 179 -20.89 -4.01 7.11
CA ILE A 179 -20.76 -4.07 5.64
C ILE A 179 -19.34 -4.47 5.23
N LEU A 180 -18.35 -3.96 5.96
CA LEU A 180 -16.93 -4.28 5.82
C LEU A 180 -16.37 -4.64 7.20
N ASN A 181 -15.32 -5.42 7.26
CA ASN A 181 -14.62 -5.73 8.49
C ASN A 181 -13.74 -4.54 8.90
N TYR A 182 -14.34 -3.61 9.67
CA TYR A 182 -13.60 -2.42 10.12
C TYR A 182 -12.57 -2.79 11.18
N ASP A 183 -11.38 -2.18 11.04
CA ASP A 183 -10.35 -2.24 12.06
C ASP A 183 -10.63 -1.29 13.23
N LEU A 184 -9.87 -1.42 14.31
CA LEU A 184 -9.99 -0.61 15.52
C LEU A 184 -9.93 0.89 15.21
N ASP A 185 -9.06 1.29 14.28
CA ASP A 185 -8.94 2.68 13.81
C ASP A 185 -10.28 3.27 13.35
N PHE A 186 -11.14 2.43 12.76
CA PHE A 186 -12.40 2.86 12.15
C PHE A 186 -13.64 2.41 12.92
N SER A 187 -13.57 1.32 13.67
CA SER A 187 -14.69 0.86 14.53
C SER A 187 -14.71 1.56 15.89
N GLY A 188 -13.54 1.94 16.39
CA GLY A 188 -13.35 2.24 17.80
C GLY A 188 -13.43 0.97 18.65
N GLY A 189 -13.21 1.10 19.95
CA GLY A 189 -13.27 0.00 20.89
C GLY A 189 -11.92 -0.38 21.48
N THR A 190 -11.84 -1.60 21.96
CA THR A 190 -10.63 -2.17 22.58
C THR A 190 -10.21 -3.43 21.84
N ALA A 191 -8.94 -3.51 21.47
CA ALA A 191 -8.32 -4.72 20.95
C ALA A 191 -7.34 -5.26 22.01
N ILE A 192 -7.47 -6.53 22.29
CA ILE A 192 -6.63 -7.25 23.24
C ILE A 192 -5.85 -8.27 22.42
N THR A 193 -4.53 -8.13 22.39
CA THR A 193 -3.65 -9.10 21.75
C THR A 193 -3.01 -9.95 22.83
N MET A 194 -3.17 -11.25 22.70
CA MET A 194 -2.68 -12.24 23.66
C MET A 194 -1.80 -13.24 22.94
N THR A 195 -0.60 -13.49 23.47
CA THR A 195 0.24 -14.62 23.08
C THR A 195 0.00 -15.76 24.04
N LEU A 196 -0.46 -16.90 23.51
CA LEU A 196 -0.79 -18.08 24.29
C LEU A 196 0.37 -19.09 24.20
N ASP A 197 0.64 -19.78 25.29
CA ASP A 197 1.64 -20.85 25.32
C ASP A 197 1.13 -22.10 24.59
N ASP A 198 -0.17 -22.33 24.60
CA ASP A 198 -0.84 -23.43 23.93
C ASP A 198 -1.29 -23.08 22.51
N PRO A 199 -1.37 -24.06 21.58
CA PRO A 199 -1.89 -23.86 20.24
C PRO A 199 -3.35 -23.39 20.26
N ILE A 200 -3.67 -22.35 19.49
CA ILE A 200 -5.00 -21.76 19.44
C ILE A 200 -5.95 -22.66 18.63
N THR A 201 -6.71 -23.50 19.32
CA THR A 201 -7.81 -24.29 18.75
C THR A 201 -9.06 -23.43 18.56
N ASP A 202 -10.03 -23.88 17.78
CA ASP A 202 -11.30 -23.17 17.63
C ASP A 202 -12.12 -23.18 18.95
N GLU A 203 -11.97 -24.23 19.74
CA GLU A 203 -12.61 -24.33 21.06
C GLU A 203 -12.02 -23.33 22.06
N LEU A 204 -10.70 -23.19 22.11
CA LEU A 204 -10.01 -22.23 22.98
C LEU A 204 -10.37 -20.78 22.58
N ASP A 205 -10.42 -20.49 21.29
CA ASP A 205 -10.82 -19.20 20.76
C ASP A 205 -12.27 -18.84 21.20
N GLN A 206 -13.20 -19.78 21.08
CA GLN A 206 -14.58 -19.58 21.55
C GLN A 206 -14.65 -19.37 23.05
N GLN A 207 -13.93 -20.15 23.85
CA GLN A 207 -13.89 -20.00 25.31
C GLN A 207 -13.38 -18.62 25.73
N ILE A 208 -12.28 -18.14 25.10
CA ILE A 208 -11.75 -16.81 25.36
C ILE A 208 -12.77 -15.74 24.97
N CYS A 209 -13.41 -15.86 23.79
CA CYS A 209 -14.44 -14.92 23.36
C CYS A 209 -15.64 -14.87 24.30
N ASP A 210 -16.07 -16.01 24.84
CA ASP A 210 -17.19 -16.08 25.79
C ASP A 210 -16.79 -15.48 27.14
N THR A 211 -15.57 -15.76 27.62
CA THR A 211 -15.03 -15.13 28.84
C THR A 211 -14.96 -13.61 28.69
N VAL A 212 -14.49 -13.10 27.55
CA VAL A 212 -14.48 -11.65 27.28
C VAL A 212 -15.89 -11.09 27.25
N ARG A 213 -16.84 -11.78 26.60
CA ARG A 213 -18.25 -11.34 26.47
C ARG A 213 -18.94 -11.26 27.82
N GLU A 214 -18.71 -12.21 28.72
CA GLU A 214 -19.25 -12.21 30.07
C GLU A 214 -18.70 -11.04 30.91
N ASN A 215 -17.40 -10.80 30.86
CA ASN A 215 -16.75 -9.73 31.63
C ASN A 215 -17.10 -8.31 31.13
N VAL A 216 -17.41 -8.17 29.84
CA VAL A 216 -17.78 -6.89 29.21
C VAL A 216 -19.25 -6.55 29.40
N GLY A 217 -20.06 -7.50 29.91
CA GLY A 217 -21.50 -7.29 30.11
C GLY A 217 -22.33 -7.42 28.83
N GLY A 218 -21.85 -8.16 27.85
CA GLY A 218 -22.45 -8.34 26.55
C GLY A 218 -21.89 -7.38 25.49
N GLY A 219 -22.15 -7.65 24.23
CA GLY A 219 -21.65 -6.85 23.10
C GLY A 219 -21.04 -7.71 22.03
N THR A 220 -20.62 -7.07 20.95
CA THR A 220 -19.96 -7.77 19.85
C THR A 220 -18.49 -8.02 20.23
N VAL A 221 -18.13 -9.29 20.36
CA VAL A 221 -16.76 -9.75 20.54
C VAL A 221 -16.34 -10.46 19.26
N GLN A 222 -15.22 -10.06 18.69
CA GLN A 222 -14.66 -10.64 17.47
C GLN A 222 -13.25 -11.10 17.77
N SER A 223 -12.88 -12.30 17.35
CA SER A 223 -11.51 -12.82 17.46
C SER A 223 -10.86 -12.95 16.08
N GLN A 224 -9.56 -12.85 16.08
CA GLN A 224 -8.73 -13.06 14.89
C GLN A 224 -7.44 -13.76 15.30
N LYS A 225 -7.20 -14.95 14.74
CA LYS A 225 -5.95 -15.68 14.92
C LYS A 225 -4.87 -15.12 14.01
N VAL A 226 -3.68 -14.89 14.56
CA VAL A 226 -2.52 -14.47 13.76
C VAL A 226 -1.86 -15.71 13.15
N GLN A 227 -1.79 -15.78 11.83
CA GLN A 227 -1.19 -16.94 11.15
C GLN A 227 0.33 -17.00 11.41
N GLY A 228 0.81 -18.15 11.85
CA GLY A 228 2.23 -18.37 12.09
C GLY A 228 2.74 -17.95 13.48
N ALA A 229 1.86 -17.45 14.34
CA ALA A 229 2.13 -17.17 15.75
C ALA A 229 0.98 -17.70 16.62
N ASN A 230 1.28 -18.03 17.87
CA ASN A 230 0.26 -18.37 18.85
C ASN A 230 -0.36 -17.09 19.45
N GLU A 231 -0.80 -16.19 18.58
CA GLU A 231 -1.38 -14.91 18.98
C GLU A 231 -2.86 -14.84 18.60
N LEU A 232 -3.68 -14.40 19.55
CA LEU A 232 -5.10 -14.14 19.39
C LEU A 232 -5.37 -12.67 19.63
N VAL A 233 -6.02 -12.02 18.68
CA VAL A 233 -6.51 -10.64 18.80
C VAL A 233 -7.99 -10.69 19.04
N VAL A 234 -8.45 -10.22 20.20
CA VAL A 234 -9.88 -10.10 20.53
C VAL A 234 -10.29 -8.64 20.53
N LYS A 235 -11.30 -8.31 19.74
CA LYS A 235 -11.85 -6.95 19.60
C LYS A 235 -13.20 -6.87 20.28
N THR A 236 -13.40 -5.83 21.09
CA THR A 236 -14.66 -5.55 21.79
C THR A 236 -14.97 -4.06 21.80
N GLY A 237 -16.09 -3.67 22.36
CA GLY A 237 -16.43 -2.26 22.58
C GLY A 237 -15.43 -1.51 23.46
N GLU A 238 -15.68 -0.23 23.68
CA GLU A 238 -14.86 0.57 24.61
C GLU A 238 -14.97 0.03 26.04
N LEU A 239 -13.85 -0.17 26.71
CA LEU A 239 -13.77 -0.64 28.08
C LEU A 239 -13.31 0.49 29.01
N SER A 240 -13.93 0.59 30.19
CA SER A 240 -13.40 1.43 31.26
C SER A 240 -12.09 0.86 31.79
N LEU A 241 -11.35 1.66 32.56
CA LEU A 241 -10.10 1.21 33.17
C LEU A 241 -10.33 0.00 34.06
N ASP A 242 -11.36 0.06 34.93
CA ASP A 242 -11.69 -1.03 35.84
C ASP A 242 -12.07 -2.33 35.11
N GLN A 243 -12.84 -2.21 34.01
CA GLN A 243 -13.16 -3.36 33.16
C GLN A 243 -11.94 -3.99 32.50
N ARG A 244 -10.97 -3.17 32.07
CA ARG A 244 -9.72 -3.69 31.48
C ARG A 244 -8.89 -4.44 32.48
N GLU A 245 -8.72 -3.89 33.71
CA GLU A 245 -7.95 -4.53 34.78
C GLU A 245 -8.62 -5.84 35.25
N ALA A 246 -9.95 -5.83 35.40
CA ALA A 246 -10.68 -7.03 35.74
C ALA A 246 -10.57 -8.12 34.66
N LEU A 247 -10.68 -7.73 33.39
CA LEU A 247 -10.57 -8.64 32.26
C LEU A 247 -9.15 -9.20 32.12
N GLU A 248 -8.12 -8.34 32.29
CA GLU A 248 -6.71 -8.77 32.27
C GLU A 248 -6.44 -9.83 33.35
N THR A 249 -6.91 -9.58 34.58
CA THR A 249 -6.77 -10.53 35.67
C THR A 249 -7.45 -11.85 35.39
N THR A 250 -8.73 -11.79 34.94
CA THR A 250 -9.52 -12.98 34.61
C THR A 250 -8.87 -13.82 33.49
N LEU A 251 -8.37 -13.16 32.44
CA LEU A 251 -7.76 -13.85 31.32
C LEU A 251 -6.42 -14.49 31.70
N LYS A 252 -5.57 -13.76 32.44
CA LYS A 252 -4.29 -14.29 32.91
C LYS A 252 -4.41 -15.44 33.91
N ASP A 253 -5.46 -15.41 34.75
CA ASP A 253 -5.73 -16.47 35.72
C ASP A 253 -6.34 -17.73 35.07
N SER A 254 -7.07 -17.54 33.98
CA SER A 254 -7.79 -18.65 33.31
C SER A 254 -7.00 -19.31 32.17
N TYR A 255 -6.08 -18.59 31.57
CA TYR A 255 -5.33 -19.05 30.39
C TYR A 255 -3.81 -18.79 30.54
N ALA A 256 -3.00 -19.67 29.97
CA ALA A 256 -1.54 -19.52 29.94
C ALA A 256 -1.14 -18.44 28.90
N ILE A 257 -1.12 -17.17 29.31
CA ILE A 257 -0.81 -16.02 28.48
C ILE A 257 0.61 -15.55 28.79
N SER A 258 1.49 -15.61 27.79
CA SER A 258 2.89 -15.16 27.92
C SER A 258 3.05 -13.65 27.64
N ASP A 259 2.24 -13.06 26.75
CA ASP A 259 2.21 -11.62 26.49
C ASP A 259 0.76 -11.14 26.35
N TYR A 260 0.50 -9.94 26.90
CA TYR A 260 -0.82 -9.33 26.93
C TYR A 260 -0.71 -7.84 26.63
N GLN A 261 -1.29 -7.43 25.51
CA GLN A 261 -1.27 -6.03 25.06
C GLN A 261 -2.70 -5.54 24.82
N VAL A 262 -2.99 -4.33 25.29
CA VAL A 262 -4.30 -3.68 25.10
C VAL A 262 -4.11 -2.40 24.31
N GLN A 263 -4.86 -2.29 23.23
CA GLN A 263 -4.99 -1.07 22.46
C GLN A 263 -6.44 -0.62 22.46
N GLN A 264 -6.67 0.65 22.75
CA GLN A 264 -8.02 1.23 22.78
C GLN A 264 -8.07 2.51 21.95
N ILE A 265 -9.12 2.64 21.17
CA ILE A 265 -9.44 3.85 20.40
C ILE A 265 -10.89 4.22 20.72
N THR A 266 -11.10 5.46 21.17
CA THR A 266 -12.45 5.97 21.47
C THR A 266 -13.26 6.18 20.19
N GLY A 267 -14.58 6.02 20.25
CA GLY A 267 -15.47 6.18 19.10
C GLY A 267 -15.41 7.59 18.49
N SER A 268 -15.13 8.62 19.29
CA SER A 268 -14.90 9.97 18.78
C SER A 268 -13.68 10.07 17.88
N ILE A 269 -12.55 9.51 18.32
CA ILE A 269 -11.29 9.47 17.55
C ILE A 269 -11.48 8.65 16.27
N SER A 270 -12.12 7.47 16.36
CA SER A 270 -12.33 6.63 15.19
C SER A 270 -13.27 7.28 14.15
N SER A 271 -14.29 8.04 14.59
CA SER A 271 -15.15 8.77 13.67
C SER A 271 -14.43 9.91 12.96
N GLU A 272 -13.55 10.63 13.65
CA GLU A 272 -12.68 11.66 13.09
C GLU A 272 -11.71 11.04 12.07
N MET A 273 -11.06 9.95 12.42
CA MET A 273 -10.14 9.22 11.51
C MET A 273 -10.84 8.77 10.23
N ARG A 274 -12.08 8.26 10.30
CA ARG A 274 -12.86 7.89 9.11
C ARG A 274 -13.19 9.09 8.24
N GLN A 275 -13.59 10.21 8.85
CA GLN A 275 -13.92 11.43 8.12
C GLN A 275 -12.68 12.00 7.44
N ASP A 276 -11.57 12.10 8.14
CA ASP A 276 -10.31 12.58 7.60
C ASP A 276 -9.81 11.69 6.45
N ALA A 277 -9.93 10.37 6.60
CA ALA A 277 -9.58 9.42 5.55
C ALA A 277 -10.44 9.61 4.29
N ALA A 278 -11.76 9.75 4.44
CA ALA A 278 -12.66 9.98 3.31
C ALA A 278 -12.36 11.31 2.60
N VAL A 279 -12.13 12.37 3.37
CA VAL A 279 -11.75 13.70 2.83
C VAL A 279 -10.40 13.63 2.13
N ALA A 280 -9.41 12.95 2.71
CA ALA A 280 -8.09 12.78 2.09
C ALA A 280 -8.18 12.04 0.74
N VAL A 281 -8.94 10.95 0.66
CA VAL A 281 -9.17 10.22 -0.60
C VAL A 281 -9.84 11.12 -1.64
N ALA A 282 -10.87 11.87 -1.27
CA ALA A 282 -11.58 12.75 -2.18
C ALA A 282 -10.66 13.87 -2.71
N ILE A 283 -9.89 14.53 -1.83
CA ILE A 283 -8.95 15.58 -2.22
C ILE A 283 -7.85 15.01 -3.12
N ALA A 284 -7.26 13.85 -2.77
CA ALA A 284 -6.23 13.22 -3.58
C ALA A 284 -6.77 12.87 -4.97
N ALA A 285 -7.95 12.27 -5.06
CA ALA A 285 -8.59 11.96 -6.33
C ALA A 285 -8.79 13.23 -7.20
N VAL A 286 -9.30 14.32 -6.63
CA VAL A 286 -9.48 15.58 -7.34
C VAL A 286 -8.13 16.17 -7.80
N CYS A 287 -7.12 16.18 -6.94
CA CYS A 287 -5.78 16.68 -7.31
C CYS A 287 -5.16 15.86 -8.43
N MET A 288 -5.31 14.52 -8.40
CA MET A 288 -4.83 13.67 -9.47
C MET A 288 -5.60 13.88 -10.76
N LEU A 289 -6.93 14.04 -10.71
CA LEU A 289 -7.76 14.39 -11.87
C LEU A 289 -7.30 15.69 -12.53
N ILE A 290 -7.03 16.71 -11.72
CA ILE A 290 -6.52 17.99 -12.21
C ILE A 290 -5.15 17.79 -12.87
N TYR A 291 -4.24 17.03 -12.24
CA TYR A 291 -2.93 16.74 -12.80
C TYR A 291 -3.03 16.02 -14.14
N VAL A 292 -3.85 14.96 -14.23
CA VAL A 292 -4.08 14.19 -15.45
C VAL A 292 -4.68 15.07 -16.57
N ALA A 293 -5.66 15.93 -16.24
CA ALA A 293 -6.25 16.86 -17.18
C ALA A 293 -5.22 17.86 -17.75
N PHE A 294 -4.32 18.36 -16.93
CA PHE A 294 -3.24 19.23 -17.39
C PHE A 294 -2.19 18.50 -18.22
N ARG A 295 -1.89 17.25 -17.84
CA ARG A 295 -0.83 16.46 -18.45
C ARG A 295 -1.21 15.91 -19.83
N PHE A 296 -2.44 15.45 -19.97
CA PHE A 296 -2.96 14.91 -21.23
C PHE A 296 -3.70 16.01 -22.01
N LYS A 297 -3.15 16.38 -23.16
CA LYS A 297 -3.76 17.37 -24.05
C LYS A 297 -5.09 16.90 -24.66
N ASP A 298 -5.32 15.57 -24.70
CA ASP A 298 -6.55 14.98 -25.22
C ASP A 298 -7.45 14.52 -24.08
N MET A 299 -8.65 15.09 -23.98
CA MET A 299 -9.66 14.77 -22.98
C MET A 299 -10.05 13.27 -22.99
N LYS A 300 -10.00 12.60 -24.13
CA LYS A 300 -10.34 11.17 -24.21
C LYS A 300 -9.33 10.31 -23.45
N PHE A 301 -8.04 10.64 -23.55
CA PHE A 301 -6.99 9.97 -22.76
C PHE A 301 -7.16 10.24 -21.27
N GLY A 302 -7.43 11.48 -20.89
CA GLY A 302 -7.67 11.83 -19.48
C GLY A 302 -8.84 11.06 -18.88
N VAL A 303 -9.98 11.01 -19.57
CA VAL A 303 -11.16 10.24 -19.11
C VAL A 303 -10.85 8.74 -19.04
N SER A 304 -10.12 8.19 -20.00
CA SER A 304 -9.74 6.78 -19.99
C SER A 304 -8.83 6.44 -18.79
N ALA A 305 -7.88 7.30 -18.49
CA ALA A 305 -6.99 7.13 -17.31
C ALA A 305 -7.78 7.16 -16.00
N VAL A 306 -8.72 8.10 -15.87
CA VAL A 306 -9.60 8.19 -14.69
C VAL A 306 -10.48 6.95 -14.52
N LEU A 307 -11.06 6.45 -15.61
CA LEU A 307 -11.85 5.22 -15.56
C LEU A 307 -11.01 4.00 -15.19
N ALA A 308 -9.76 3.93 -15.65
CA ALA A 308 -8.83 2.87 -15.28
C ALA A 308 -8.49 2.94 -13.79
N LEU A 309 -8.17 4.14 -13.26
CA LEU A 309 -7.91 4.35 -11.84
C LEU A 309 -9.11 3.95 -10.97
N LEU A 310 -10.32 4.36 -11.36
CA LEU A 310 -11.54 3.99 -10.63
C LEU A 310 -11.76 2.47 -10.65
N HIS A 311 -11.53 1.84 -11.79
CA HIS A 311 -11.60 0.39 -11.93
C HIS A 311 -10.63 -0.32 -10.96
N ASP A 312 -9.37 0.12 -10.90
CA ASP A 312 -8.34 -0.48 -10.05
C ASP A 312 -8.69 -0.35 -8.57
N VAL A 313 -9.18 0.81 -8.15
CA VAL A 313 -9.69 1.04 -6.79
C VAL A 313 -10.85 0.11 -6.47
N LEU A 314 -11.80 -0.08 -7.38
CA LEU A 314 -12.94 -0.99 -7.21
C LEU A 314 -12.49 -2.46 -7.14
N CYS A 315 -11.46 -2.86 -7.88
CA CYS A 315 -10.89 -4.20 -7.79
C CYS A 315 -10.27 -4.44 -6.41
N VAL A 316 -9.46 -3.50 -5.91
CA VAL A 316 -8.89 -3.59 -4.55
C VAL A 316 -9.99 -3.65 -3.49
N PHE A 317 -10.99 -2.77 -3.59
CA PHE A 317 -12.15 -2.77 -2.71
C PHE A 317 -12.87 -4.13 -2.70
N THR A 318 -13.04 -4.74 -3.88
CA THR A 318 -13.64 -6.07 -4.01
C THR A 318 -12.86 -7.13 -3.24
N VAL A 319 -11.52 -7.12 -3.36
CA VAL A 319 -10.67 -8.08 -2.60
C VAL A 319 -10.90 -7.92 -1.10
N TYR A 320 -10.92 -6.68 -0.59
CA TYR A 320 -11.19 -6.43 0.83
C TYR A 320 -12.58 -6.90 1.27
N ALA A 321 -13.61 -6.65 0.45
CA ALA A 321 -14.98 -7.06 0.75
C ALA A 321 -15.15 -8.59 0.74
N VAL A 322 -14.58 -9.29 -0.24
CA VAL A 322 -14.72 -10.75 -0.42
C VAL A 322 -13.85 -11.52 0.58
N ALA A 323 -12.59 -11.11 0.75
CA ALA A 323 -11.66 -11.76 1.67
C ALA A 323 -11.86 -11.33 3.13
N ARG A 324 -12.80 -10.40 3.41
CA ARG A 324 -13.07 -9.85 4.75
C ARG A 324 -11.82 -9.28 5.42
N LEU A 325 -10.92 -8.68 4.63
CA LEU A 325 -9.73 -8.04 5.16
C LEU A 325 -10.10 -6.83 6.02
N SER A 326 -9.27 -6.55 7.00
CA SER A 326 -9.46 -5.43 7.92
C SER A 326 -9.35 -4.09 7.21
N VAL A 327 -10.40 -3.27 7.32
CA VAL A 327 -10.50 -1.95 6.70
C VAL A 327 -10.20 -0.89 7.76
N GLY A 328 -9.02 -0.34 7.70
CA GLY A 328 -8.52 0.70 8.61
C GLY A 328 -7.62 1.70 7.91
N SER A 329 -6.75 2.35 8.64
CA SER A 329 -5.78 3.31 8.13
C SER A 329 -4.86 2.72 7.06
N THR A 330 -4.48 1.45 7.19
CA THR A 330 -3.68 0.70 6.21
C THR A 330 -4.41 0.52 4.88
N PHE A 331 -5.74 0.28 4.90
CA PHE A 331 -6.56 0.19 3.69
C PHE A 331 -6.55 1.51 2.90
N ILE A 332 -6.75 2.65 3.59
CA ILE A 332 -6.70 3.97 2.94
C ILE A 332 -5.33 4.22 2.32
N THR A 333 -4.29 3.87 3.03
CA THR A 333 -2.90 3.93 2.57
C THR A 333 -2.69 3.13 1.27
N CYS A 334 -3.17 1.89 1.24
CA CYS A 334 -3.10 1.02 0.07
C CYS A 334 -3.90 1.57 -1.12
N MET A 335 -5.11 2.08 -0.87
CA MET A 335 -5.96 2.69 -1.90
C MET A 335 -5.29 3.91 -2.54
N LEU A 336 -4.73 4.81 -1.73
CA LEU A 336 -4.09 6.02 -2.23
C LEU A 336 -2.74 5.74 -2.89
N ALA A 337 -2.00 4.75 -2.40
CA ALA A 337 -0.80 4.27 -3.07
C ALA A 337 -1.11 3.71 -4.46
N ASN A 338 -2.18 2.90 -4.57
CA ASN A 338 -2.65 2.37 -5.86
C ASN A 338 -3.10 3.48 -6.81
N LEU A 339 -3.87 4.45 -6.31
CA LEU A 339 -4.28 5.63 -7.07
C LEU A 339 -3.09 6.46 -7.60
N GLY A 340 -2.03 6.58 -6.79
CA GLY A 340 -0.86 7.37 -7.18
C GLY A 340 0.05 6.65 -8.17
N TYR A 341 0.12 5.32 -8.10
CA TYR A 341 1.03 4.50 -8.90
C TYR A 341 0.41 4.08 -10.27
N SER A 342 -0.88 3.81 -10.33
CA SER A 342 -1.60 3.37 -11.54
C SER A 342 -1.84 4.52 -12.51
#